data_a716beecacb3723b0717eb5cdc54fa14
#
_entry.id   a716beecacb3723b0717eb5cdc54fa14
#
_cell.length_a   1.000
_cell.length_b   1.000
_cell.length_c   1.000
_cell.angle_alpha   90.00
_cell.angle_beta   90.00
_cell.angle_gamma   90.00
#
_symmetry.space_group_name_H-M   'P 1'
#
loop_
_entity.id
_entity.type
_entity.pdbx_description
1 polymer ?
#
loop_
_entity_poly.entity_id
_entity_poly.type
_entity_poly.pdbx_seq_one_letter_code
_entity_poly.pdbx_strand_id
1 'polypeptide(L)'
;VYGGTIMPGILDGKELTVVDVYEAVGSYNAGQISLEELKNIEDTACPNAGSCGGMFTANTMASISEALGIALPGSASPPAEDDRREKIVYETGKACTELLELNIKPRDILTFESFENAITMLNAVGGSTNGILHLLALANEVKIKLTYDDFERIRKKTPHIADMKPGGGYVMNSLDKIGGIPLVMKKLLDNNLIHGNTLTVTGKTIEENIKQYKISTTEQQIVREVENPLHGVGTAVILKGTLAPEGAVIKTAGIEMSKFIGKARVFDGEESAFDSVANGEINEGDVLVIRYEGPKGGPGMREMLATTAALVGQGLGKKVAMITDGRFSGGTRGFMVGHVAPEAFVGGPIAFVKEGDEISINIEDNSINLHVSKEELDLRSKEWSMPEPNYKSGALAKYALLVGSAANGAITDPSNFLK
;
A
#
# COMPACT_ATOMS: atom_id res chain seq x y z
N VAL A 1 -1.25 -18.53 5.45
CA VAL A 1 -2.09 -18.93 4.30
C VAL A 1 -2.79 -17.72 3.72
N TYR A 2 -2.69 -17.53 2.42
CA TYR A 2 -3.44 -16.53 1.65
C TYR A 2 -4.63 -17.18 0.93
N GLY A 3 -5.81 -16.55 0.97
CA GLY A 3 -7.03 -17.11 0.38
C GLY A 3 -7.07 -17.09 -1.15
N GLY A 4 -6.28 -16.25 -1.78
CA GLY A 4 -6.18 -16.11 -3.24
C GLY A 4 -6.88 -14.87 -3.79
N THR A 5 -6.42 -14.46 -4.97
CA THR A 5 -6.97 -13.33 -5.72
C THR A 5 -8.32 -13.70 -6.39
N ILE A 6 -9.19 -12.73 -6.59
CA ILE A 6 -10.37 -12.89 -7.44
C ILE A 6 -9.96 -12.98 -8.91
N MET A 7 -10.70 -13.72 -9.71
CA MET A 7 -10.61 -13.62 -11.18
C MET A 7 -11.12 -12.25 -11.63
N PRO A 8 -10.50 -11.61 -12.63
CA PRO A 8 -11.02 -10.37 -13.18
C PRO A 8 -12.36 -10.61 -13.89
N GLY A 9 -13.26 -9.64 -13.78
CA GLY A 9 -14.41 -9.56 -14.68
C GLY A 9 -13.97 -9.20 -16.11
N ILE A 10 -14.73 -9.60 -17.11
CA ILE A 10 -14.43 -9.27 -18.50
C ILE A 10 -15.62 -8.53 -19.11
N LEU A 11 -15.44 -7.26 -19.45
CA LEU A 11 -16.43 -6.45 -20.15
C LEU A 11 -15.78 -5.85 -21.39
N ASP A 12 -16.38 -6.10 -22.56
CA ASP A 12 -15.87 -5.65 -23.87
C ASP A 12 -14.39 -5.97 -24.11
N GLY A 13 -13.94 -7.16 -23.64
CA GLY A 13 -12.56 -7.62 -23.77
C GLY A 13 -11.56 -6.97 -22.79
N LYS A 14 -12.02 -6.14 -21.87
CA LYS A 14 -11.19 -5.52 -20.81
C LYS A 14 -11.35 -6.25 -19.49
N GLU A 15 -10.23 -6.47 -18.80
CA GLU A 15 -10.22 -6.99 -17.45
C GLU A 15 -10.60 -5.90 -16.44
N LEU A 16 -11.67 -6.14 -15.68
CA LEU A 16 -12.18 -5.26 -14.63
C LEU A 16 -11.77 -5.75 -13.23
N THR A 17 -11.67 -4.82 -12.31
CA THR A 17 -11.45 -5.03 -10.89
C THR A 17 -12.42 -4.18 -10.06
N VAL A 18 -12.46 -4.34 -8.76
CA VAL A 18 -13.26 -3.50 -7.87
C VAL A 18 -12.96 -1.99 -8.01
N VAL A 19 -11.74 -1.62 -8.41
CA VAL A 19 -11.37 -0.21 -8.64
C VAL A 19 -12.15 0.38 -9.80
N ASP A 20 -12.35 -0.41 -10.87
CA ASP A 20 -13.13 0.01 -12.05
C ASP A 20 -14.59 0.33 -11.67
N VAL A 21 -15.16 -0.37 -10.67
CA VAL A 21 -16.51 -0.06 -10.13
C VAL A 21 -16.54 1.31 -9.43
N TYR A 22 -15.58 1.55 -8.53
CA TYR A 22 -15.53 2.84 -7.82
C TYR A 22 -15.27 4.02 -8.77
N GLU A 23 -14.40 3.84 -9.77
CA GLU A 23 -14.15 4.85 -10.80
C GLU A 23 -15.43 5.09 -11.66
N ALA A 24 -16.19 4.02 -11.96
CA ALA A 24 -17.46 4.14 -12.68
C ALA A 24 -18.52 4.90 -11.87
N VAL A 25 -18.59 4.70 -10.55
CA VAL A 25 -19.46 5.52 -9.68
C VAL A 25 -19.10 7.00 -9.78
N GLY A 26 -17.80 7.34 -9.75
CA GLY A 26 -17.33 8.71 -9.96
C GLY A 26 -17.73 9.28 -11.32
N SER A 27 -17.57 8.50 -12.39
CA SER A 27 -17.95 8.88 -13.76
C SER A 27 -19.47 9.05 -13.93
N TYR A 28 -20.26 8.20 -13.28
CA TYR A 28 -21.72 8.32 -13.26
C TYR A 28 -22.16 9.62 -12.56
N ASN A 29 -21.60 9.91 -11.38
CA ASN A 29 -21.90 11.14 -10.64
C ASN A 29 -21.50 12.40 -11.44
N ALA A 30 -20.46 12.31 -12.27
CA ALA A 30 -20.06 13.37 -13.19
C ALA A 30 -20.89 13.42 -14.51
N GLY A 31 -21.87 12.54 -14.66
CA GLY A 31 -22.73 12.47 -15.88
C GLY A 31 -22.01 11.98 -17.13
N GLN A 32 -20.88 11.28 -16.98
CA GLN A 32 -20.06 10.80 -18.10
C GLN A 32 -20.51 9.43 -18.62
N ILE A 33 -21.15 8.63 -17.78
CA ILE A 33 -21.73 7.32 -18.13
C ILE A 33 -23.18 7.22 -17.67
N SER A 34 -23.95 6.34 -18.29
CA SER A 34 -25.32 6.04 -17.92
C SER A 34 -25.41 5.10 -16.72
N LEU A 35 -26.59 5.03 -16.09
CA LEU A 35 -26.87 4.05 -15.03
C LEU A 35 -26.78 2.60 -15.54
N GLU A 36 -27.09 2.34 -16.79
CA GLU A 36 -27.00 1.02 -17.42
C GLU A 36 -25.53 0.59 -17.55
N GLU A 37 -24.66 1.50 -18.01
CA GLU A 37 -23.21 1.23 -18.08
C GLU A 37 -22.61 0.99 -16.71
N LEU A 38 -22.98 1.80 -15.69
CA LEU A 38 -22.54 1.58 -14.30
C LEU A 38 -22.94 0.18 -13.81
N LYS A 39 -24.21 -0.22 -13.98
CA LYS A 39 -24.69 -1.54 -13.58
C LYS A 39 -23.95 -2.68 -14.29
N ASN A 40 -23.68 -2.55 -15.58
CA ASN A 40 -22.92 -3.55 -16.32
C ASN A 40 -21.51 -3.74 -15.77
N ILE A 41 -20.86 -2.66 -15.32
CA ILE A 41 -19.55 -2.70 -14.68
C ILE A 41 -19.66 -3.37 -13.30
N GLU A 42 -20.63 -2.98 -12.46
CA GLU A 42 -20.86 -3.57 -11.14
C GLU A 42 -21.13 -5.08 -11.21
N ASP A 43 -22.01 -5.50 -12.11
CA ASP A 43 -22.39 -6.90 -12.28
C ASP A 43 -21.23 -7.78 -12.80
N THR A 44 -20.27 -7.16 -13.49
CA THR A 44 -19.20 -7.89 -14.19
C THR A 44 -17.88 -7.91 -13.41
N ALA A 45 -17.53 -6.83 -12.71
CA ALA A 45 -16.17 -6.61 -12.21
C ALA A 45 -15.67 -7.62 -11.18
N CYS A 46 -16.57 -8.18 -10.35
CA CYS A 46 -16.25 -9.11 -9.27
C CYS A 46 -17.03 -10.42 -9.41
N PRO A 47 -16.68 -11.30 -10.37
CA PRO A 47 -17.52 -12.43 -10.77
C PRO A 47 -17.54 -13.59 -9.79
N ASN A 48 -16.58 -13.69 -8.86
CA ASN A 48 -16.42 -14.86 -7.96
C ASN A 48 -15.75 -14.49 -6.63
N ALA A 49 -15.31 -15.49 -5.86
CA ALA A 49 -14.63 -15.30 -4.58
C ALA A 49 -13.16 -14.93 -4.74
N GLY A 50 -12.62 -14.24 -3.74
CA GLY A 50 -11.21 -13.89 -3.65
C GLY A 50 -10.97 -12.47 -3.16
N SER A 51 -9.71 -12.13 -2.94
CA SER A 51 -9.29 -10.74 -2.70
C SER A 51 -9.21 -9.95 -4.02
N CYS A 52 -8.94 -8.66 -3.95
CA CYS A 52 -8.82 -7.80 -5.14
C CYS A 52 -7.89 -8.38 -6.20
N GLY A 53 -8.24 -8.17 -7.51
CA GLY A 53 -7.50 -8.76 -8.63
C GLY A 53 -6.15 -8.12 -8.96
N GLY A 54 -5.93 -6.84 -8.60
CA GLY A 54 -4.66 -6.13 -8.83
C GLY A 54 -3.63 -6.33 -7.73
N MET A 55 -2.42 -5.72 -7.89
CA MET A 55 -1.37 -5.67 -6.86
C MET A 55 -1.75 -4.65 -5.77
N PHE A 56 -2.94 -4.85 -5.17
CA PHE A 56 -3.47 -4.07 -4.06
C PHE A 56 -2.98 -4.66 -2.74
N THR A 57 -3.52 -4.26 -1.60
CA THR A 57 -2.95 -4.61 -0.30
C THR A 57 -2.83 -6.12 -0.07
N ALA A 58 -3.88 -6.90 -0.36
CA ALA A 58 -3.89 -8.34 -0.11
C ALA A 58 -2.83 -9.09 -0.96
N ASN A 59 -2.79 -8.84 -2.28
CA ASN A 59 -1.81 -9.45 -3.18
C ASN A 59 -0.39 -8.95 -2.87
N THR A 60 -0.21 -7.69 -2.49
CA THR A 60 1.08 -7.15 -2.02
C THR A 60 1.57 -7.92 -0.80
N MET A 61 0.73 -8.09 0.22
CA MET A 61 1.15 -8.80 1.43
C MET A 61 1.38 -10.29 1.19
N ALA A 62 0.62 -10.93 0.31
CA ALA A 62 0.87 -12.30 -0.11
C ALA A 62 2.26 -12.43 -0.79
N SER A 63 2.58 -11.54 -1.72
CA SER A 63 3.86 -11.48 -2.42
C SER A 63 5.04 -11.22 -1.46
N ILE A 64 4.88 -10.26 -0.56
CA ILE A 64 5.85 -9.95 0.49
C ILE A 64 6.07 -11.15 1.42
N SER A 65 5.02 -11.89 1.77
CA SER A 65 5.13 -13.05 2.65
C SER A 65 5.97 -14.19 2.04
N GLU A 66 5.95 -14.36 0.71
CA GLU A 66 6.87 -15.27 0.04
C GLU A 66 8.32 -14.77 0.13
N ALA A 67 8.54 -13.48 -0.11
CA ALA A 67 9.87 -12.88 -0.05
C ALA A 67 10.45 -12.84 1.38
N LEU A 68 9.59 -12.70 2.42
CA LEU A 68 9.96 -12.85 3.83
C LEU A 68 10.33 -14.31 4.19
N GLY A 69 9.94 -15.28 3.37
CA GLY A 69 10.09 -16.70 3.67
C GLY A 69 9.02 -17.30 4.58
N ILE A 70 7.94 -16.55 4.92
CA ILE A 70 6.85 -17.00 5.83
C ILE A 70 5.64 -17.60 5.10
N ALA A 71 5.67 -17.70 3.78
CA ALA A 71 4.67 -18.36 2.96
C ALA A 71 5.33 -19.36 2.01
N LEU A 72 4.60 -20.39 1.60
CA LEU A 72 5.10 -21.37 0.65
C LEU A 72 5.36 -20.71 -0.72
N PRO A 73 6.46 -21.05 -1.40
CA PRO A 73 6.75 -20.55 -2.75
C PRO A 73 5.59 -20.83 -3.72
N GLY A 74 5.17 -19.80 -4.47
CA GLY A 74 4.07 -19.88 -5.44
C GLY A 74 2.68 -19.92 -4.82
N SER A 75 2.54 -19.63 -3.52
CA SER A 75 1.23 -19.61 -2.86
C SER A 75 0.49 -18.27 -3.01
N ALA A 76 1.18 -17.19 -3.37
CA ALA A 76 0.59 -15.84 -3.42
C ALA A 76 -0.30 -15.63 -4.65
N SER A 77 0.07 -16.16 -5.80
CA SER A 77 -0.53 -15.77 -7.08
C SER A 77 -1.74 -16.60 -7.55
N PRO A 78 -1.91 -17.91 -7.22
CA PRO A 78 -3.08 -18.65 -7.67
C PRO A 78 -4.41 -18.01 -7.23
N PRO A 79 -5.45 -18.00 -8.10
CA PRO A 79 -6.78 -17.50 -7.74
C PRO A 79 -7.42 -18.26 -6.58
N ALA A 80 -8.42 -17.65 -5.92
CA ALA A 80 -9.10 -18.24 -4.77
C ALA A 80 -9.86 -19.53 -5.12
N GLU A 81 -10.41 -19.61 -6.31
CA GLU A 81 -11.18 -20.77 -6.80
C GLU A 81 -10.34 -21.76 -7.61
N ASP A 82 -9.02 -21.61 -7.61
CA ASP A 82 -8.11 -22.54 -8.30
C ASP A 82 -7.91 -23.81 -7.47
N ASP A 83 -8.00 -24.99 -8.10
CA ASP A 83 -7.83 -26.31 -7.46
C ASP A 83 -6.52 -26.45 -6.71
N ARG A 84 -5.48 -25.71 -7.11
CA ARG A 84 -4.20 -25.66 -6.39
C ARG A 84 -4.32 -25.14 -4.97
N ARG A 85 -5.39 -24.40 -4.62
CA ARG A 85 -5.59 -23.85 -3.27
C ARG A 85 -5.73 -24.92 -2.21
N GLU A 86 -6.47 -25.99 -2.48
CA GLU A 86 -6.60 -27.12 -1.53
C GLU A 86 -5.22 -27.72 -1.22
N LYS A 87 -4.42 -27.95 -2.25
CA LYS A 87 -3.07 -28.46 -2.08
C LYS A 87 -2.18 -27.48 -1.29
N ILE A 88 -2.21 -26.17 -1.60
CA ILE A 88 -1.43 -25.15 -0.90
C ILE A 88 -1.80 -25.11 0.58
N VAL A 89 -3.10 -25.18 0.93
CA VAL A 89 -3.56 -25.21 2.32
C VAL A 89 -3.06 -26.45 3.04
N TYR A 90 -3.19 -27.63 2.42
CA TYR A 90 -2.69 -28.89 2.97
C TYR A 90 -1.18 -28.85 3.22
N GLU A 91 -0.40 -28.45 2.22
CA GLU A 91 1.08 -28.36 2.33
C GLU A 91 1.49 -27.30 3.36
N THR A 92 0.71 -26.23 3.53
CA THR A 92 0.98 -25.23 4.57
C THR A 92 0.81 -25.84 5.97
N GLY A 93 -0.26 -26.62 6.19
CA GLY A 93 -0.46 -27.35 7.46
C GLY A 93 0.68 -28.33 7.74
N LYS A 94 1.12 -29.07 6.72
CA LYS A 94 2.26 -29.98 6.80
C LYS A 94 3.55 -29.24 7.13
N ALA A 95 3.85 -28.13 6.44
CA ALA A 95 5.01 -27.30 6.72
C ALA A 95 5.04 -26.79 8.18
N CYS A 96 3.90 -26.42 8.76
CA CYS A 96 3.83 -26.04 10.17
C CYS A 96 4.28 -27.19 11.10
N THR A 97 3.93 -28.44 10.79
CA THR A 97 4.36 -29.61 11.57
C THR A 97 5.85 -29.86 11.40
N GLU A 98 6.36 -29.78 10.17
CA GLU A 98 7.79 -29.97 9.85
C GLU A 98 8.66 -28.90 10.54
N LEU A 99 8.20 -27.63 10.60
CA LEU A 99 8.89 -26.57 11.32
C LEU A 99 9.03 -26.87 12.83
N LEU A 100 8.01 -27.47 13.44
CA LEU A 100 8.09 -27.90 14.85
C LEU A 100 9.15 -29.00 15.04
N GLU A 101 9.16 -30.01 14.16
CA GLU A 101 10.16 -31.10 14.17
C GLU A 101 11.58 -30.57 13.98
N LEU A 102 11.77 -29.61 13.08
CA LEU A 102 13.05 -28.97 12.81
C LEU A 102 13.41 -27.90 13.86
N ASN A 103 12.52 -27.60 14.82
CA ASN A 103 12.67 -26.54 15.81
C ASN A 103 12.93 -25.15 15.20
N ILE A 104 12.39 -24.89 14.00
CA ILE A 104 12.49 -23.60 13.32
C ILE A 104 11.37 -22.68 13.83
N LYS A 105 11.73 -21.52 14.33
CA LYS A 105 10.81 -20.51 14.88
C LYS A 105 10.62 -19.38 13.88
N PRO A 106 9.50 -18.62 13.97
CA PRO A 106 9.31 -17.43 13.11
C PRO A 106 10.48 -16.44 13.14
N ARG A 107 11.15 -16.30 14.30
CA ARG A 107 12.32 -15.41 14.46
C ARG A 107 13.60 -15.93 13.81
N ASP A 108 13.67 -17.20 13.47
CA ASP A 108 14.79 -17.77 12.71
C ASP A 108 14.65 -17.44 11.21
N ILE A 109 13.41 -17.24 10.75
CA ILE A 109 13.06 -16.86 9.36
C ILE A 109 13.07 -15.35 9.20
N LEU A 110 12.43 -14.62 10.14
CA LEU A 110 12.29 -13.17 10.09
C LEU A 110 13.56 -12.50 10.57
N THR A 111 14.54 -12.39 9.68
CA THR A 111 15.82 -11.68 9.90
C THR A 111 15.79 -10.31 9.21
N PHE A 112 16.78 -9.45 9.45
CA PHE A 112 16.87 -8.16 8.78
C PHE A 112 16.95 -8.34 7.26
N GLU A 113 17.72 -9.32 6.78
CA GLU A 113 17.85 -9.64 5.36
C GLU A 113 16.53 -10.12 4.74
N SER A 114 15.69 -10.87 5.48
CA SER A 114 14.36 -11.23 4.99
C SER A 114 13.43 -10.03 4.85
N PHE A 115 13.54 -9.03 5.74
CA PHE A 115 12.84 -7.76 5.56
C PHE A 115 13.37 -6.94 4.39
N GLU A 116 14.68 -6.97 4.11
CA GLU A 116 15.22 -6.35 2.88
C GLU A 116 14.66 -7.01 1.63
N ASN A 117 14.54 -8.35 1.60
CA ASN A 117 13.89 -9.09 0.51
C ASN A 117 12.42 -8.64 0.32
N ALA A 118 11.70 -8.49 1.42
CA ALA A 118 10.31 -8.06 1.42
C ALA A 118 10.13 -6.62 0.87
N ILE A 119 11.00 -5.69 1.28
CA ILE A 119 11.00 -4.32 0.77
C ILE A 119 11.38 -4.28 -0.71
N THR A 120 12.32 -5.11 -1.13
CA THR A 120 12.69 -5.28 -2.54
C THR A 120 11.48 -5.79 -3.34
N MET A 121 10.79 -6.83 -2.87
CA MET A 121 9.58 -7.34 -3.52
C MET A 121 8.50 -6.26 -3.61
N LEU A 122 8.20 -5.53 -2.52
CA LEU A 122 7.24 -4.43 -2.49
C LEU A 122 7.49 -3.42 -3.63
N ASN A 123 8.74 -3.04 -3.81
CA ASN A 123 9.15 -2.05 -4.81
C ASN A 123 9.16 -2.62 -6.23
N ALA A 124 9.60 -3.84 -6.40
CA ALA A 124 9.70 -4.51 -7.71
C ALA A 124 8.33 -4.76 -8.37
N VAL A 125 7.30 -5.00 -7.56
CA VAL A 125 5.93 -5.26 -8.04
C VAL A 125 5.01 -4.05 -8.03
N GLY A 126 5.49 -2.87 -7.65
CA GLY A 126 4.63 -1.68 -7.52
C GLY A 126 3.54 -1.86 -6.46
N GLY A 127 3.90 -2.46 -5.32
CA GLY A 127 2.96 -2.85 -4.28
C GLY A 127 2.29 -1.69 -3.55
N SER A 128 1.33 -2.01 -2.70
CA SER A 128 0.59 -1.08 -1.85
C SER A 128 1.47 -0.46 -0.76
N THR A 129 1.28 0.84 -0.48
CA THR A 129 1.91 1.53 0.66
C THR A 129 1.58 0.90 2.01
N ASN A 130 0.46 0.18 2.13
CA ASN A 130 0.11 -0.60 3.32
C ASN A 130 1.18 -1.64 3.68
N GLY A 131 1.93 -2.15 2.69
CA GLY A 131 3.06 -3.05 2.92
C GLY A 131 4.14 -2.45 3.81
N ILE A 132 4.39 -1.13 3.73
CA ILE A 132 5.34 -0.42 4.59
C ILE A 132 4.88 -0.49 6.05
N LEU A 133 3.61 -0.13 6.31
CA LEU A 133 3.04 -0.17 7.66
C LEU A 133 3.11 -1.57 8.27
N HIS A 134 2.73 -2.59 7.50
CA HIS A 134 2.71 -3.97 7.96
C HIS A 134 4.12 -4.54 8.18
N LEU A 135 5.10 -4.20 7.34
CA LEU A 135 6.49 -4.62 7.54
C LEU A 135 7.09 -4.00 8.80
N LEU A 136 6.83 -2.70 9.07
CA LEU A 136 7.24 -2.05 10.30
C LEU A 136 6.62 -2.73 11.54
N ALA A 137 5.33 -3.08 11.48
CA ALA A 137 4.65 -3.78 12.56
C ALA A 137 5.25 -5.18 12.82
N LEU A 138 5.49 -5.97 11.74
CA LEU A 138 6.11 -7.29 11.84
C LEU A 138 7.53 -7.21 12.39
N ALA A 139 8.34 -6.26 11.91
CA ALA A 139 9.70 -6.04 12.39
C ALA A 139 9.74 -5.70 13.88
N ASN A 140 8.80 -4.84 14.32
CA ASN A 140 8.67 -4.52 15.75
C ASN A 140 8.35 -5.75 16.59
N GLU A 141 7.43 -6.62 16.13
CA GLU A 141 7.04 -7.83 16.86
C GLU A 141 8.22 -8.80 17.06
N VAL A 142 9.08 -8.94 16.06
CA VAL A 142 10.29 -9.78 16.15
C VAL A 142 11.51 -9.04 16.70
N LYS A 143 11.35 -7.75 17.09
CA LYS A 143 12.39 -6.89 17.68
C LYS A 143 13.54 -6.56 16.71
N ILE A 144 13.23 -6.46 15.42
CA ILE A 144 14.15 -5.96 14.40
C ILE A 144 13.91 -4.45 14.26
N LYS A 145 14.98 -3.66 14.33
CA LYS A 145 14.93 -2.22 14.09
C LYS A 145 14.87 -1.95 12.60
N LEU A 146 13.66 -1.77 12.07
CA LEU A 146 13.38 -1.37 10.70
C LEU A 146 12.88 0.08 10.69
N THR A 147 13.37 0.91 9.75
CA THR A 147 13.07 2.34 9.69
C THR A 147 12.71 2.78 8.27
N TYR A 148 12.07 3.92 8.10
CA TYR A 148 11.82 4.54 6.80
C TYR A 148 13.09 4.75 5.96
N ASP A 149 14.23 4.98 6.59
CA ASP A 149 15.51 5.15 5.87
C ASP A 149 15.96 3.82 5.22
N ASP A 150 15.62 2.66 5.82
CA ASP A 150 15.86 1.35 5.20
C ASP A 150 15.00 1.15 3.96
N PHE A 151 13.73 1.55 4.01
CA PHE A 151 12.85 1.52 2.83
C PHE A 151 13.43 2.37 1.69
N GLU A 152 13.87 3.60 1.96
CA GLU A 152 14.46 4.47 0.95
C GLU A 152 15.79 3.93 0.39
N ARG A 153 16.65 3.37 1.24
CA ARG A 153 17.91 2.76 0.84
C ARG A 153 17.69 1.60 -0.13
N ILE A 154 16.71 0.73 0.16
CA ILE A 154 16.39 -0.45 -0.67
C ILE A 154 15.66 -0.01 -1.94
N ARG A 155 14.69 0.91 -1.85
CA ARG A 155 13.97 1.46 -2.99
C ARG A 155 14.92 1.97 -4.08
N LYS A 156 15.93 2.73 -3.70
CA LYS A 156 16.91 3.32 -4.64
C LYS A 156 17.71 2.28 -5.43
N LYS A 157 17.80 1.04 -4.95
CA LYS A 157 18.50 -0.07 -5.59
C LYS A 157 17.58 -1.02 -6.34
N THR A 158 16.28 -0.95 -6.11
CA THR A 158 15.31 -1.90 -6.63
C THR A 158 14.57 -1.31 -7.82
N PRO A 159 14.71 -1.86 -9.03
CA PRO A 159 13.91 -1.42 -10.16
C PRO A 159 12.46 -1.92 -10.03
N HIS A 160 11.51 -1.14 -10.54
CA HIS A 160 10.11 -1.56 -10.70
C HIS A 160 9.99 -2.37 -11.99
N ILE A 161 9.73 -3.67 -11.90
CA ILE A 161 9.77 -4.59 -13.03
C ILE A 161 8.42 -5.23 -13.39
N ALA A 162 7.44 -5.28 -12.48
CA ALA A 162 6.16 -5.93 -12.74
C ALA A 162 5.06 -4.90 -13.07
N ASP A 163 4.47 -5.02 -14.27
CA ASP A 163 3.45 -4.11 -14.82
C ASP A 163 2.05 -4.44 -14.29
N MET A 164 1.83 -4.19 -13.01
CA MET A 164 0.63 -4.61 -12.29
C MET A 164 -0.35 -3.44 -12.04
N LYS A 165 -1.66 -3.69 -12.18
CA LYS A 165 -2.71 -2.74 -11.73
C LYS A 165 -2.52 -2.43 -10.23
N PRO A 166 -2.75 -1.17 -9.77
CA PRO A 166 -3.43 -0.08 -10.48
C PRO A 166 -2.50 0.82 -11.30
N GLY A 167 -1.18 0.75 -11.11
CA GLY A 167 -0.20 1.59 -11.81
C GLY A 167 0.16 1.07 -13.21
N GLY A 168 -0.09 -0.20 -13.48
CA GLY A 168 0.18 -0.90 -14.73
C GLY A 168 -1.06 -1.56 -15.33
N GLY A 169 -0.84 -2.49 -16.28
CA GLY A 169 -1.90 -3.06 -17.11
C GLY A 169 -2.48 -4.39 -16.63
N TYR A 170 -1.75 -5.17 -15.82
CA TYR A 170 -2.07 -6.58 -15.58
C TYR A 170 -2.58 -6.85 -14.16
N VAL A 171 -3.37 -7.92 -14.01
CA VAL A 171 -3.90 -8.42 -12.73
C VAL A 171 -3.07 -9.60 -12.20
N MET A 172 -3.29 -9.97 -10.94
CA MET A 172 -2.54 -11.05 -10.27
C MET A 172 -2.67 -12.41 -10.99
N ASN A 173 -3.87 -12.72 -11.53
CA ASN A 173 -4.09 -13.93 -12.33
C ASN A 173 -3.21 -13.96 -13.60
N SER A 174 -2.94 -12.82 -14.22
CA SER A 174 -2.05 -12.72 -15.38
C SER A 174 -0.60 -13.01 -14.98
N LEU A 175 -0.16 -12.53 -13.82
CA LEU A 175 1.15 -12.85 -13.25
C LEU A 175 1.27 -14.34 -12.90
N ASP A 176 0.22 -14.95 -12.33
CA ASP A 176 0.18 -16.37 -11.99
C ASP A 176 0.46 -17.27 -13.21
N LYS A 177 -0.19 -16.96 -14.33
CA LYS A 177 -0.06 -17.73 -15.59
C LYS A 177 1.37 -17.81 -16.14
N ILE A 178 2.23 -16.86 -15.80
CA ILE A 178 3.61 -16.78 -16.29
C ILE A 178 4.65 -17.26 -15.26
N GLY A 179 4.22 -17.73 -14.08
CA GLY A 179 5.09 -18.26 -13.04
C GLY A 179 5.00 -17.55 -11.69
N GLY A 180 4.12 -16.56 -11.54
CA GLY A 180 3.78 -15.93 -10.27
C GLY A 180 4.94 -15.21 -9.59
N ILE A 181 4.86 -15.10 -8.28
CA ILE A 181 5.90 -14.46 -7.45
C ILE A 181 7.26 -15.14 -7.53
N PRO A 182 7.37 -16.49 -7.65
CA PRO A 182 8.68 -17.14 -7.87
C PRO A 182 9.43 -16.66 -9.12
N LEU A 183 8.73 -16.26 -10.20
CA LEU A 183 9.36 -15.65 -11.38
C LEU A 183 9.99 -14.29 -11.03
N VAL A 184 9.27 -13.45 -10.28
CA VAL A 184 9.78 -12.14 -9.84
C VAL A 184 11.00 -12.35 -8.93
N MET A 185 10.88 -13.25 -7.94
CA MET A 185 11.98 -13.58 -7.02
C MET A 185 13.21 -14.11 -7.76
N LYS A 186 13.02 -14.95 -8.79
CA LYS A 186 14.13 -15.45 -9.61
C LYS A 186 14.87 -14.31 -10.30
N LYS A 187 14.16 -13.39 -10.96
CA LYS A 187 14.77 -12.24 -11.63
C LYS A 187 15.56 -11.36 -10.65
N LEU A 188 15.00 -11.12 -9.46
CA LEU A 188 15.67 -10.36 -8.41
C LEU A 188 16.90 -11.09 -7.86
N LEU A 189 16.82 -12.40 -7.68
CA LEU A 189 17.92 -13.25 -7.21
C LEU A 189 19.06 -13.31 -8.23
N ASP A 190 18.75 -13.57 -9.50
CA ASP A 190 19.73 -13.66 -10.59
C ASP A 190 20.51 -12.33 -10.76
N ASN A 191 19.94 -11.21 -10.31
CA ASN A 191 20.56 -9.88 -10.34
C ASN A 191 21.11 -9.41 -8.98
N ASN A 192 21.23 -10.32 -7.99
CA ASN A 192 21.74 -10.04 -6.64
C ASN A 192 20.99 -8.89 -5.91
N LEU A 193 19.69 -8.75 -6.16
CA LEU A 193 18.83 -7.74 -5.52
C LEU A 193 18.14 -8.25 -4.25
N ILE A 194 18.13 -9.59 -4.03
CA ILE A 194 17.62 -10.23 -2.81
C ILE A 194 18.64 -11.19 -2.23
N HIS A 195 18.51 -11.43 -0.92
CA HIS A 195 19.34 -12.38 -0.17
C HIS A 195 18.81 -13.80 -0.36
N GLY A 196 19.50 -14.61 -1.17
CA GLY A 196 19.09 -15.98 -1.48
C GLY A 196 19.28 -16.97 -0.32
N ASN A 197 20.13 -16.66 0.64
CA ASN A 197 20.48 -17.51 1.79
C ASN A 197 19.52 -17.41 2.99
N THR A 198 18.49 -16.58 2.92
CA THR A 198 17.50 -16.44 4.01
C THR A 198 16.64 -17.71 4.12
N LEU A 199 16.41 -18.16 5.36
CA LEU A 199 15.60 -19.34 5.68
C LEU A 199 14.11 -19.09 5.41
N THR A 200 13.38 -20.15 5.05
CA THR A 200 11.92 -20.07 4.79
C THR A 200 11.16 -21.14 5.55
N VAL A 201 9.82 -21.07 5.49
CA VAL A 201 8.90 -22.06 6.08
C VAL A 201 9.03 -23.48 5.50
N THR A 202 9.78 -23.66 4.43
CA THR A 202 10.08 -24.99 3.88
C THR A 202 11.29 -25.66 4.54
N GLY A 203 11.94 -25.00 5.51
CA GLY A 203 13.21 -25.45 6.08
C GLY A 203 14.41 -25.28 5.13
N LYS A 204 14.19 -24.69 3.95
CA LYS A 204 15.20 -24.39 2.92
C LYS A 204 15.35 -22.90 2.74
N THR A 205 16.44 -22.49 2.09
CA THR A 205 16.66 -21.10 1.72
C THR A 205 15.81 -20.67 0.52
N ILE A 206 15.69 -19.34 0.32
CA ILE A 206 15.01 -18.76 -0.85
C ILE A 206 15.64 -19.29 -2.14
N GLU A 207 16.98 -19.30 -2.25
CA GLU A 207 17.68 -19.77 -3.44
C GLU A 207 17.40 -21.25 -3.74
N GLU A 208 17.40 -22.11 -2.71
CA GLU A 208 17.09 -23.54 -2.87
C GLU A 208 15.65 -23.76 -3.35
N ASN A 209 14.70 -22.98 -2.82
CA ASN A 209 13.30 -23.04 -3.24
C ASN A 209 13.13 -22.58 -4.70
N ILE A 210 13.74 -21.47 -5.09
CA ILE A 210 13.62 -20.91 -6.45
C ILE A 210 14.27 -21.84 -7.47
N LYS A 211 15.41 -22.47 -7.17
CA LYS A 211 16.05 -23.47 -8.05
C LYS A 211 15.16 -24.69 -8.35
N GLN A 212 14.29 -25.07 -7.41
CA GLN A 212 13.37 -26.19 -7.56
C GLN A 212 12.05 -25.80 -8.25
N TYR A 213 11.73 -24.52 -8.31
CA TYR A 213 10.47 -24.03 -8.87
C TYR A 213 10.55 -24.00 -10.41
N LYS A 214 9.59 -24.67 -11.06
CA LYS A 214 9.49 -24.68 -12.53
C LYS A 214 8.86 -23.37 -13.00
N ILE A 215 9.68 -22.46 -13.51
CA ILE A 215 9.25 -21.19 -14.06
C ILE A 215 9.05 -21.34 -15.56
N SER A 216 7.92 -20.84 -16.08
CA SER A 216 7.65 -20.78 -17.52
C SER A 216 8.70 -19.92 -18.21
N THR A 217 9.20 -20.38 -19.36
CA THR A 217 10.11 -19.63 -20.23
C THR A 217 9.37 -18.92 -21.37
N THR A 218 8.05 -18.82 -21.29
CA THR A 218 7.22 -18.17 -22.31
C THR A 218 7.57 -16.69 -22.39
N GLU A 219 7.69 -16.15 -23.59
CA GLU A 219 7.85 -14.74 -23.84
C GLU A 219 6.64 -13.97 -23.25
N GLN A 220 6.89 -12.95 -22.45
CA GLN A 220 5.87 -12.20 -21.74
C GLN A 220 6.36 -10.77 -21.44
N GLN A 221 5.42 -9.85 -21.21
CA GLN A 221 5.69 -8.44 -20.94
C GLN A 221 5.27 -7.98 -19.54
N ILE A 222 4.70 -8.88 -18.74
CA ILE A 222 4.15 -8.58 -17.41
C ILE A 222 5.27 -8.27 -16.41
N VAL A 223 6.34 -9.12 -16.43
CA VAL A 223 7.53 -8.92 -15.59
C VAL A 223 8.73 -8.66 -16.49
N ARG A 224 9.17 -7.42 -16.52
CA ARG A 224 10.31 -6.99 -17.33
C ARG A 224 11.63 -7.51 -16.82
N GLU A 225 12.67 -7.42 -17.66
CA GLU A 225 14.04 -7.66 -17.22
C GLU A 225 14.52 -6.49 -16.34
N VAL A 226 15.44 -6.79 -15.43
CA VAL A 226 16.00 -5.79 -14.49
C VAL A 226 16.76 -4.70 -15.24
N GLU A 227 17.37 -5.03 -16.38
CA GLU A 227 18.08 -4.09 -17.26
C GLU A 227 17.15 -3.19 -18.08
N ASN A 228 15.86 -3.56 -18.21
CA ASN A 228 14.84 -2.79 -18.94
C ASN A 228 13.54 -2.66 -18.11
N PRO A 229 13.60 -2.04 -16.93
CA PRO A 229 12.48 -1.96 -16.00
C PRO A 229 11.42 -0.96 -16.47
N LEU A 230 10.27 -0.94 -15.79
CA LEU A 230 9.26 0.12 -15.93
C LEU A 230 9.78 1.44 -15.35
N HIS A 231 10.43 1.36 -14.18
CA HIS A 231 11.11 2.48 -13.53
C HIS A 231 12.44 1.98 -12.96
N GLY A 232 13.50 2.77 -13.12
CA GLY A 232 14.84 2.41 -12.63
C GLY A 232 14.98 2.36 -11.10
N VAL A 233 13.98 2.86 -10.38
CA VAL A 233 13.92 2.87 -8.91
C VAL A 233 12.54 2.39 -8.45
N GLY A 234 12.47 1.91 -7.21
CA GLY A 234 11.24 1.42 -6.60
C GLY A 234 10.19 2.50 -6.40
N THR A 235 8.95 2.06 -6.26
CA THR A 235 7.75 2.91 -6.31
C THR A 235 7.21 3.34 -4.95
N ALA A 236 7.66 2.74 -3.86
CA ALA A 236 7.21 3.05 -2.50
C ALA A 236 8.13 4.10 -1.86
N VAL A 237 7.78 5.38 -2.03
CA VAL A 237 8.61 6.54 -1.64
C VAL A 237 8.23 7.01 -0.24
N ILE A 238 9.24 7.28 0.58
CA ILE A 238 9.08 7.95 1.87
C ILE A 238 9.33 9.46 1.68
N LEU A 239 8.37 10.27 2.11
CA LEU A 239 8.47 11.73 2.11
C LEU A 239 8.70 12.25 3.53
N LYS A 240 9.53 13.26 3.71
CA LYS A 240 9.74 13.98 4.96
C LYS A 240 9.69 15.48 4.73
N GLY A 241 9.33 16.25 5.73
CA GLY A 241 9.29 17.72 5.63
C GLY A 241 8.48 18.37 6.73
N THR A 242 8.17 19.65 6.56
CA THR A 242 7.47 20.45 7.57
C THR A 242 6.06 19.92 7.85
N LEU A 243 5.41 19.26 6.87
CA LEU A 243 4.09 18.66 7.05
C LEU A 243 4.16 17.26 7.67
N ALA A 244 5.23 16.51 7.44
CA ALA A 244 5.39 15.14 7.92
C ALA A 244 6.81 14.92 8.46
N PRO A 245 7.16 15.46 9.64
CA PRO A 245 8.51 15.36 10.19
C PRO A 245 8.93 13.94 10.56
N GLU A 246 8.00 13.06 10.93
CA GLU A 246 8.29 11.63 11.16
C GLU A 246 8.23 10.84 9.85
N GLY A 247 7.59 11.37 8.81
CA GLY A 247 7.47 10.80 7.49
C GLY A 247 6.03 10.61 7.01
N ALA A 248 5.92 10.36 5.71
CA ALA A 248 4.70 9.99 5.01
C ALA A 248 5.07 9.07 3.85
N VAL A 249 4.08 8.42 3.24
CA VAL A 249 4.33 7.46 2.16
C VAL A 249 3.52 7.78 0.91
N ILE A 250 4.13 7.60 -0.26
CA ILE A 250 3.46 7.71 -1.55
C ILE A 250 3.88 6.56 -2.47
N LYS A 251 2.94 6.06 -3.26
CA LYS A 251 3.22 5.10 -4.33
C LYS A 251 3.33 5.84 -5.65
N THR A 252 4.48 5.70 -6.32
CA THR A 252 4.76 6.41 -7.58
C THR A 252 4.47 5.59 -8.84
N ALA A 253 4.07 4.32 -8.71
CA ALA A 253 3.64 3.50 -9.85
C ALA A 253 2.46 4.17 -10.56
N GLY A 254 2.64 4.51 -11.85
CA GLY A 254 1.64 5.19 -12.67
C GLY A 254 1.58 6.73 -12.47
N ILE A 255 2.52 7.33 -11.75
CA ILE A 255 2.67 8.78 -11.65
C ILE A 255 3.71 9.25 -12.68
N GLU A 256 3.36 10.25 -13.48
CA GLU A 256 4.22 10.82 -14.53
C GLU A 256 4.96 12.08 -14.06
N MET A 257 4.38 12.81 -13.09
CA MET A 257 4.96 14.04 -12.54
C MET A 257 5.78 13.75 -11.29
N SER A 258 6.87 14.48 -11.07
CA SER A 258 7.69 14.35 -9.86
C SER A 258 7.35 15.38 -8.77
N LYS A 259 6.57 16.41 -9.11
CA LYS A 259 6.23 17.51 -8.19
C LYS A 259 4.74 17.88 -8.29
N PHE A 260 4.17 18.24 -7.15
CA PHE A 260 2.84 18.84 -7.04
C PHE A 260 2.89 20.01 -6.06
N ILE A 261 2.31 21.16 -6.44
CA ILE A 261 2.15 22.33 -5.57
C ILE A 261 0.71 22.79 -5.73
N GLY A 262 0.02 23.00 -4.60
CA GLY A 262 -1.39 23.40 -4.64
C GLY A 262 -1.88 24.00 -3.34
N LYS A 263 -3.14 24.42 -3.35
CA LYS A 263 -3.83 24.99 -2.20
C LYS A 263 -4.59 23.93 -1.43
N ALA A 264 -4.47 23.93 -0.12
CA ALA A 264 -5.14 23.00 0.77
C ALA A 264 -6.68 23.20 0.75
N ARG A 265 -7.39 22.09 0.60
CA ARG A 265 -8.81 21.91 0.90
C ARG A 265 -8.89 20.97 2.09
N VAL A 266 -9.36 21.44 3.23
CA VAL A 266 -9.21 20.76 4.51
C VAL A 266 -10.49 20.06 4.95
N PHE A 267 -10.39 18.79 5.31
CA PHE A 267 -11.51 17.94 5.69
C PHE A 267 -11.16 17.13 6.95
N ASP A 268 -12.08 17.12 7.91
CA ASP A 268 -11.96 16.32 9.13
C ASP A 268 -12.72 15.00 8.96
N GLY A 269 -12.13 14.07 8.18
CA GLY A 269 -12.67 12.76 7.84
C GLY A 269 -12.96 12.58 6.35
N GLU A 270 -12.99 11.31 5.90
CA GLU A 270 -13.16 10.92 4.49
C GLU A 270 -14.53 11.31 3.95
N GLU A 271 -15.61 11.18 4.75
CA GLU A 271 -16.98 11.41 4.32
C GLU A 271 -17.18 12.85 3.80
N SER A 272 -16.68 13.84 4.55
CA SER A 272 -16.79 15.25 4.15
C SER A 272 -15.99 15.57 2.88
N ALA A 273 -14.84 14.92 2.71
CA ALA A 273 -14.04 15.02 1.50
C ALA A 273 -14.75 14.39 0.30
N PHE A 274 -15.34 13.21 0.49
CA PHE A 274 -16.11 12.51 -0.55
C PHE A 274 -17.32 13.34 -1.00
N ASP A 275 -18.08 13.92 -0.04
CA ASP A 275 -19.24 14.77 -0.35
C ASP A 275 -18.82 15.99 -1.18
N SER A 276 -17.71 16.63 -0.83
CA SER A 276 -17.18 17.78 -1.58
C SER A 276 -16.74 17.38 -3.02
N VAL A 277 -16.13 16.20 -3.18
CA VAL A 277 -15.82 15.66 -4.51
C VAL A 277 -17.10 15.37 -5.28
N ALA A 278 -18.08 14.70 -4.67
CA ALA A 278 -19.35 14.33 -5.31
C ALA A 278 -20.14 15.56 -5.76
N ASN A 279 -20.08 16.66 -5.00
CA ASN A 279 -20.74 17.92 -5.32
C ASN A 279 -19.98 18.76 -6.39
N GLY A 280 -18.79 18.32 -6.85
CA GLY A 280 -18.00 19.05 -7.84
C GLY A 280 -17.33 20.33 -7.30
N GLU A 281 -17.03 20.36 -6.00
CA GLU A 281 -16.43 21.52 -5.32
C GLU A 281 -14.89 21.51 -5.37
N ILE A 282 -14.29 20.46 -5.90
CA ILE A 282 -12.83 20.28 -6.01
C ILE A 282 -12.36 20.73 -7.38
N ASN A 283 -11.29 21.51 -7.41
CA ASN A 283 -10.73 22.09 -8.62
C ASN A 283 -9.34 21.51 -8.94
N GLU A 284 -8.96 21.62 -10.20
CA GLU A 284 -7.60 21.32 -10.63
C GLU A 284 -6.57 22.17 -9.85
N GLY A 285 -5.53 21.54 -9.32
CA GLY A 285 -4.50 22.18 -8.50
C GLY A 285 -4.79 22.14 -7.00
N ASP A 286 -5.94 21.66 -6.56
CA ASP A 286 -6.24 21.51 -5.13
C ASP A 286 -5.41 20.38 -4.49
N VAL A 287 -5.11 20.54 -3.21
CA VAL A 287 -4.54 19.51 -2.32
C VAL A 287 -5.55 19.18 -1.24
N LEU A 288 -6.24 18.06 -1.34
CA LEU A 288 -7.17 17.61 -0.32
C LEU A 288 -6.39 17.11 0.90
N VAL A 289 -6.64 17.70 2.07
CA VAL A 289 -6.04 17.33 3.34
C VAL A 289 -7.11 16.70 4.22
N ILE A 290 -7.06 15.37 4.36
CA ILE A 290 -8.01 14.59 5.16
C ILE A 290 -7.35 14.21 6.48
N ARG A 291 -7.86 14.73 7.58
CA ARG A 291 -7.29 14.63 8.92
C ARG A 291 -8.11 13.73 9.82
N TYR A 292 -7.48 13.32 10.95
CA TYR A 292 -8.10 12.51 12.02
C TYR A 292 -8.51 11.10 11.57
N GLU A 293 -7.84 10.58 10.53
CA GLU A 293 -7.96 9.20 10.04
C GLU A 293 -6.73 8.34 10.40
N GLY A 294 -5.81 8.91 11.19
CA GLY A 294 -4.61 8.24 11.66
C GLY A 294 -4.87 7.18 12.74
N PRO A 295 -3.81 6.55 13.27
CA PRO A 295 -3.92 5.42 14.21
C PRO A 295 -4.80 5.70 15.43
N LYS A 296 -4.73 6.89 16.01
CA LYS A 296 -5.52 7.31 17.19
C LYS A 296 -6.80 8.01 16.79
N GLY A 297 -6.74 8.92 15.83
CA GLY A 297 -7.89 9.72 15.38
C GLY A 297 -8.95 8.89 14.70
N GLY A 298 -8.55 8.02 13.76
CA GLY A 298 -9.40 7.02 13.11
C GLY A 298 -8.97 5.60 13.49
N PRO A 299 -9.32 5.08 14.70
CA PRO A 299 -8.78 3.85 15.22
C PRO A 299 -8.88 2.67 14.25
N GLY A 300 -7.71 2.12 13.88
CA GLY A 300 -7.56 1.09 12.85
C GLY A 300 -7.06 1.61 11.51
N MET A 301 -6.92 2.94 11.33
CA MET A 301 -6.43 3.58 10.08
C MET A 301 -7.21 3.07 8.87
N ARG A 302 -8.44 3.48 8.70
CA ARG A 302 -9.28 3.09 7.57
C ARG A 302 -8.60 3.33 6.21
N GLU A 303 -8.71 2.38 5.29
CA GLU A 303 -8.26 2.56 3.91
C GLU A 303 -9.27 3.39 3.11
N MET A 304 -8.85 4.54 2.58
CA MET A 304 -9.67 5.38 1.71
C MET A 304 -9.56 4.90 0.26
N LEU A 305 -10.69 4.66 -0.38
CA LEU A 305 -10.79 4.32 -1.80
C LEU A 305 -11.87 5.15 -2.51
N ALA A 306 -13.00 5.37 -1.86
CA ALA A 306 -14.15 6.01 -2.49
C ALA A 306 -13.83 7.42 -3.01
N THR A 307 -13.22 8.25 -2.17
CA THR A 307 -12.83 9.63 -2.54
C THR A 307 -11.81 9.66 -3.67
N THR A 308 -10.77 8.80 -3.60
CA THR A 308 -9.74 8.75 -4.65
C THR A 308 -10.28 8.26 -5.99
N ALA A 309 -11.14 7.26 -5.97
CA ALA A 309 -11.75 6.72 -7.18
C ALA A 309 -12.78 7.69 -7.78
N ALA A 310 -13.54 8.42 -6.95
CA ALA A 310 -14.44 9.47 -7.41
C ALA A 310 -13.68 10.59 -8.15
N LEU A 311 -12.53 11.03 -7.63
CA LEU A 311 -11.66 12.00 -8.30
C LEU A 311 -11.16 11.48 -9.66
N VAL A 312 -10.75 10.21 -9.74
CA VAL A 312 -10.34 9.59 -11.01
C VAL A 312 -11.51 9.54 -11.98
N GLY A 313 -12.69 9.10 -11.52
CA GLY A 313 -13.90 9.04 -12.32
C GLY A 313 -14.34 10.41 -12.87
N GLN A 314 -14.08 11.50 -12.14
CA GLN A 314 -14.34 12.87 -12.59
C GLN A 314 -13.23 13.46 -13.48
N GLY A 315 -12.16 12.71 -13.77
CA GLY A 315 -11.01 13.19 -14.56
C GLY A 315 -10.03 14.08 -13.78
N LEU A 316 -10.15 14.14 -12.45
CA LEU A 316 -9.27 14.91 -11.57
C LEU A 316 -8.10 14.11 -11.00
N GLY A 317 -8.03 12.81 -11.17
CA GLY A 317 -7.06 11.92 -10.55
C GLY A 317 -5.58 12.24 -10.82
N LYS A 318 -5.25 12.94 -11.91
CA LYS A 318 -3.89 13.44 -12.23
C LYS A 318 -3.72 14.94 -11.96
N LYS A 319 -4.76 15.63 -11.53
CA LYS A 319 -4.84 17.09 -11.45
C LYS A 319 -4.94 17.63 -10.03
N VAL A 320 -5.18 16.75 -9.07
CA VAL A 320 -5.23 17.05 -7.64
C VAL A 320 -4.28 16.14 -6.87
N ALA A 321 -3.87 16.58 -5.67
CA ALA A 321 -3.20 15.73 -4.71
C ALA A 321 -4.10 15.48 -3.50
N MET A 322 -3.87 14.39 -2.78
CA MET A 322 -4.55 14.09 -1.52
C MET A 322 -3.55 13.67 -0.46
N ILE A 323 -3.72 14.16 0.74
CA ILE A 323 -2.84 13.93 1.89
C ILE A 323 -3.68 13.51 3.08
N THR A 324 -3.25 12.46 3.79
CA THR A 324 -3.94 11.99 4.99
C THR A 324 -2.98 11.39 6.02
N ASP A 325 -3.34 11.50 7.29
CA ASP A 325 -2.71 10.75 8.38
C ASP A 325 -3.24 9.30 8.46
N GLY A 326 -4.31 8.97 7.71
CA GLY A 326 -4.82 7.64 7.50
C GLY A 326 -4.08 6.87 6.39
N ARG A 327 -4.80 5.95 5.71
CA ARG A 327 -4.27 5.10 4.63
C ARG A 327 -5.07 5.26 3.35
N PHE A 328 -4.41 5.00 2.24
CA PHE A 328 -5.08 4.76 0.96
C PHE A 328 -5.15 3.27 0.65
N SER A 329 -6.21 2.85 -0.02
CA SER A 329 -6.33 1.51 -0.57
C SER A 329 -5.19 1.23 -1.56
N GLY A 330 -4.76 -0.03 -1.63
CA GLY A 330 -3.76 -0.48 -2.60
C GLY A 330 -4.15 -0.26 -4.06
N GLY A 331 -5.45 -0.08 -4.35
CA GLY A 331 -5.99 0.27 -5.66
C GLY A 331 -5.85 1.74 -6.05
N THR A 332 -5.46 2.60 -5.13
CA THR A 332 -5.31 4.04 -5.34
C THR A 332 -4.13 4.37 -6.24
N ARG A 333 -4.29 5.40 -7.09
CA ARG A 333 -3.27 5.96 -7.98
C ARG A 333 -3.32 7.48 -7.98
N GLY A 334 -2.23 8.15 -8.36
CA GLY A 334 -2.08 9.60 -8.36
C GLY A 334 -1.26 10.12 -7.17
N PHE A 335 -1.20 11.44 -6.99
CA PHE A 335 -0.48 12.10 -5.89
C PHE A 335 -1.22 11.91 -4.55
N MET A 336 -1.20 10.68 -4.01
CA MET A 336 -1.92 10.30 -2.80
C MET A 336 -0.91 9.93 -1.72
N VAL A 337 -0.70 10.85 -0.75
CA VAL A 337 0.27 10.75 0.35
C VAL A 337 -0.46 10.32 1.62
N GLY A 338 -0.20 9.11 2.08
CA GLY A 338 -0.76 8.55 3.31
C GLY A 338 0.25 8.44 4.45
N HIS A 339 -0.23 7.94 5.58
CA HIS A 339 0.58 7.69 6.79
C HIS A 339 1.34 8.94 7.27
N VAL A 340 0.77 10.13 7.07
CA VAL A 340 1.41 11.37 7.53
C VAL A 340 1.60 11.30 9.04
N ALA A 341 2.84 11.42 9.47
CA ALA A 341 3.21 11.31 10.88
C ALA A 341 4.08 12.50 11.34
N PRO A 342 3.80 13.02 12.56
CA PRO A 342 2.73 12.65 13.50
C PRO A 342 1.33 12.93 12.95
N GLU A 343 0.34 12.11 13.34
CA GLU A 343 -1.07 12.29 12.95
C GLU A 343 -1.72 13.55 13.58
N ALA A 344 -2.82 14.01 13.00
CA ALA A 344 -3.55 15.20 13.48
C ALA A 344 -4.04 15.06 14.92
N PHE A 345 -4.52 13.87 15.31
CA PHE A 345 -5.10 13.63 16.63
C PHE A 345 -4.11 13.86 17.79
N VAL A 346 -2.81 13.71 17.54
CA VAL A 346 -1.77 13.99 18.54
C VAL A 346 -1.10 15.37 18.35
N GLY A 347 -1.67 16.24 17.51
CA GLY A 347 -1.12 17.57 17.26
C GLY A 347 0.07 17.57 16.28
N GLY A 348 0.11 16.62 15.34
CA GLY A 348 1.04 16.67 14.22
C GLY A 348 0.76 17.88 13.31
N PRO A 349 1.74 18.34 12.50
CA PRO A 349 1.60 19.53 11.66
C PRO A 349 0.38 19.51 10.73
N ILE A 350 -0.09 18.34 10.31
CA ILE A 350 -1.29 18.18 9.50
C ILE A 350 -2.55 18.74 10.20
N ALA A 351 -2.60 18.72 11.55
CA ALA A 351 -3.69 19.30 12.34
C ALA A 351 -3.78 20.82 12.17
N PHE A 352 -2.69 21.49 11.83
CA PHE A 352 -2.58 22.94 11.77
C PHE A 352 -2.77 23.51 10.36
N VAL A 353 -2.97 22.65 9.36
CA VAL A 353 -3.28 23.09 7.99
C VAL A 353 -4.63 23.81 7.98
N LYS A 354 -4.66 25.01 7.38
CA LYS A 354 -5.87 25.80 7.15
C LYS A 354 -6.24 25.81 5.67
N GLU A 355 -7.51 26.02 5.40
CA GLU A 355 -8.03 26.19 4.03
C GLU A 355 -7.22 27.24 3.26
N GLY A 356 -6.78 26.89 2.04
CA GLY A 356 -5.98 27.75 1.17
C GLY A 356 -4.49 27.81 1.46
N ASP A 357 -3.97 27.14 2.49
CA ASP A 357 -2.51 27.02 2.70
C ASP A 357 -1.84 26.36 1.48
N GLU A 358 -0.63 26.79 1.17
CA GLU A 358 0.14 26.19 0.09
C GLU A 358 0.91 24.97 0.58
N ILE A 359 0.78 23.86 -0.16
CA ILE A 359 1.50 22.61 0.12
C ILE A 359 2.28 22.19 -1.11
N SER A 360 3.52 21.73 -0.91
CA SER A 360 4.34 21.12 -1.97
C SER A 360 4.70 19.68 -1.63
N ILE A 361 4.62 18.83 -2.66
CA ILE A 361 5.05 17.43 -2.65
C ILE A 361 6.13 17.30 -3.74
N ASN A 362 7.31 16.79 -3.39
CA ASN A 362 8.39 16.56 -4.34
C ASN A 362 8.96 15.15 -4.15
N ILE A 363 8.73 14.30 -5.15
CA ILE A 363 9.17 12.89 -5.14
C ILE A 363 10.69 12.78 -5.31
N GLU A 364 11.31 13.65 -6.11
CA GLU A 364 12.76 13.64 -6.36
C GLU A 364 13.57 13.96 -5.11
N ASP A 365 13.10 14.97 -4.36
CA ASP A 365 13.74 15.42 -3.11
C ASP A 365 13.22 14.67 -1.88
N ASN A 366 12.30 13.71 -2.06
CA ASN A 366 11.65 13.00 -0.96
C ASN A 366 11.01 13.95 0.07
N SER A 367 10.36 15.04 -0.38
CA SER A 367 9.89 16.09 0.52
C SER A 367 8.39 16.37 0.42
N ILE A 368 7.80 16.75 1.56
CA ILE A 368 6.43 17.25 1.69
C ILE A 368 6.40 18.42 2.67
N ASN A 369 6.01 19.60 2.18
CA ASN A 369 6.11 20.81 2.97
C ASN A 369 4.81 21.62 2.96
N LEU A 370 4.48 22.13 4.13
CA LEU A 370 3.49 23.18 4.36
C LEU A 370 4.21 24.53 4.34
N HIS A 371 3.83 25.41 3.41
CA HIS A 371 4.44 26.73 3.23
C HIS A 371 3.79 27.77 4.14
N VAL A 372 3.96 27.57 5.43
CA VAL A 372 3.53 28.47 6.51
C VAL A 372 4.76 28.78 7.37
N SER A 373 4.88 30.03 7.83
CA SER A 373 6.03 30.40 8.67
C SER A 373 6.02 29.63 9.99
N LYS A 374 7.19 29.46 10.58
CA LYS A 374 7.31 28.78 11.88
C LYS A 374 6.52 29.49 12.97
N GLU A 375 6.54 30.82 12.95
CA GLU A 375 5.82 31.65 13.93
C GLU A 375 4.31 31.42 13.84
N GLU A 376 3.76 31.34 12.63
CA GLU A 376 2.34 31.05 12.40
C GLU A 376 1.98 29.61 12.81
N LEU A 377 2.84 28.63 12.51
CA LEU A 377 2.63 27.24 12.95
C LEU A 377 2.66 27.13 14.47
N ASP A 378 3.60 27.82 15.13
CA ASP A 378 3.68 27.86 16.59
C ASP A 378 2.42 28.54 17.21
N LEU A 379 1.85 29.54 16.54
CA LEU A 379 0.59 30.15 16.95
C LEU A 379 -0.58 29.17 16.81
N ARG A 380 -0.74 28.55 15.63
CA ARG A 380 -1.79 27.56 15.37
C ARG A 380 -1.72 26.36 16.32
N SER A 381 -0.50 25.90 16.64
CA SER A 381 -0.28 24.84 17.61
C SER A 381 -0.75 25.19 19.03
N LYS A 382 -0.61 26.46 19.45
CA LYS A 382 -1.09 26.93 20.75
C LYS A 382 -2.62 27.07 20.80
N GLU A 383 -3.25 27.38 19.67
CA GLU A 383 -4.70 27.49 19.54
C GLU A 383 -5.38 26.11 19.42
N TRP A 384 -4.63 25.10 18.95
CA TRP A 384 -5.15 23.76 18.75
C TRP A 384 -5.39 23.05 20.09
N SER A 385 -6.46 22.30 20.16
CA SER A 385 -6.77 21.39 21.26
C SER A 385 -7.12 20.01 20.70
N MET A 386 -6.71 18.97 21.40
CA MET A 386 -7.04 17.59 21.02
C MET A 386 -8.56 17.43 20.94
N PRO A 387 -9.10 16.94 19.81
CA PRO A 387 -10.52 16.71 19.70
C PRO A 387 -10.98 15.55 20.59
N GLU A 388 -12.29 15.48 20.85
CA GLU A 388 -12.87 14.34 21.54
C GLU A 388 -12.65 13.06 20.72
N PRO A 389 -12.27 11.93 21.37
CA PRO A 389 -12.09 10.66 20.67
C PRO A 389 -13.39 10.19 20.01
N ASN A 390 -13.30 9.66 18.81
CA ASN A 390 -14.43 9.07 18.08
C ASN A 390 -15.07 7.89 18.86
N TYR A 391 -14.27 7.17 19.65
CA TYR A 391 -14.72 6.04 20.47
C TYR A 391 -14.32 6.25 21.92
N LYS A 392 -15.30 6.35 22.80
CA LYS A 392 -15.12 6.59 24.26
C LYS A 392 -15.12 5.28 25.08
N SER A 393 -15.44 4.14 24.47
CA SER A 393 -15.52 2.85 25.13
C SER A 393 -15.29 1.68 24.14
N GLY A 394 -15.12 0.48 24.67
CA GLY A 394 -14.98 -0.75 23.86
C GLY A 394 -13.56 -0.96 23.31
N ALA A 395 -13.45 -1.85 22.31
CA ALA A 395 -12.16 -2.27 21.75
C ALA A 395 -11.40 -1.15 21.06
N LEU A 396 -12.10 -0.31 20.27
CA LEU A 396 -11.46 0.78 19.54
C LEU A 396 -10.96 1.90 20.45
N ALA A 397 -11.64 2.18 21.57
CA ALA A 397 -11.13 3.11 22.57
C ALA A 397 -9.83 2.58 23.22
N LYS A 398 -9.77 1.29 23.56
CA LYS A 398 -8.55 0.66 24.08
C LYS A 398 -7.41 0.70 23.05
N TYR A 399 -7.73 0.41 21.79
CA TYR A 399 -6.77 0.48 20.69
C TYR A 399 -6.18 1.90 20.56
N ALA A 400 -7.03 2.93 20.50
CA ALA A 400 -6.60 4.33 20.38
C ALA A 400 -5.67 4.78 21.52
N LEU A 401 -5.87 4.27 22.74
CA LEU A 401 -4.97 4.54 23.87
C LEU A 401 -3.57 3.94 23.67
N LEU A 402 -3.49 2.72 23.13
CA LEU A 402 -2.26 1.91 23.10
C LEU A 402 -1.51 2.03 21.78
N VAL A 403 -2.15 2.48 20.69
CA VAL A 403 -1.53 2.53 19.37
C VAL A 403 -0.49 3.65 19.28
N GLY A 404 0.63 3.35 18.62
CA GLY A 404 1.71 4.29 18.33
C GLY A 404 1.58 4.94 16.95
N SER A 405 2.62 5.69 16.57
CA SER A 405 2.71 6.38 15.27
C SER A 405 2.72 5.39 14.09
N ALA A 406 2.13 5.80 12.97
CA ALA A 406 2.22 5.08 11.70
C ALA A 406 3.68 4.92 11.21
N ALA A 407 4.56 5.87 11.53
CA ALA A 407 5.99 5.79 11.22
C ALA A 407 6.70 4.61 11.91
N ASN A 408 6.07 4.01 12.94
CA ASN A 408 6.56 2.84 13.67
C ASN A 408 5.64 1.61 13.48
N GLY A 409 4.77 1.62 12.46
CA GLY A 409 3.88 0.49 12.14
C GLY A 409 2.53 0.51 12.85
N ALA A 410 2.14 1.60 13.53
CA ALA A 410 0.86 1.73 14.25
C ALA A 410 0.57 0.53 15.18
N ILE A 411 1.58 0.12 15.93
CA ILE A 411 1.48 -1.03 16.85
C ILE A 411 0.85 -0.63 18.18
N THR A 412 0.14 -1.57 18.81
CA THR A 412 -0.38 -1.40 20.16
C THR A 412 0.66 -1.84 21.19
N ASP A 413 1.22 -0.89 21.93
CA ASP A 413 2.21 -1.15 23.00
C ASP A 413 1.83 -0.32 24.22
N PRO A 414 1.78 -0.91 25.43
CA PRO A 414 1.52 -0.18 26.68
C PRO A 414 2.48 0.99 26.92
N SER A 415 3.71 0.94 26.41
CA SER A 415 4.68 2.03 26.52
C SER A 415 4.24 3.31 25.78
N ASN A 416 3.32 3.20 24.80
CA ASN A 416 2.75 4.35 24.12
C ASN A 416 1.77 5.14 24.97
N PHE A 417 1.23 4.54 26.04
CA PHE A 417 0.35 5.20 27.01
C PHE A 417 1.14 5.86 28.15
N LEU A 418 2.30 5.31 28.47
CA LEU A 418 3.11 5.75 29.64
C LEU A 418 4.05 6.92 29.32
N LYS A 419 4.05 7.39 28.08
CA LYS A 419 4.79 8.59 27.63
C LYS A 419 3.90 9.81 27.68
#